data_6d33cd1d760dbaf4e9d3a69b267a8281
#
_entry.id   6d33cd1d760dbaf4e9d3a69b267a8281
#
_cell.length_a   1.000
_cell.length_b   1.000
_cell.length_c   1.000
_cell.angle_alpha   90.00
_cell.angle_beta   90.00
_cell.angle_gamma   90.00
#
_symmetry.space_group_name_H-M   'P 1'
#
loop_
_entity.id
_entity.type
_entity.pdbx_description
1 polymer ?
#
loop_
_entity_poly.entity_id
_entity_poly.type
_entity_poly.pdbx_seq_one_letter_code
_entity_poly.pdbx_strand_id
1 'polypeptide(L)'
;MDDERMQRYSDIIIEHSQFPRHHGSIDNPTHQGRGENPFCGDRVSLTFSVNDDGVIEQAAFEGVGCAISTASASMLASHLKGLSLAQAETLFEQVREAITAGPGNAREEELGELAALAFAGRYPSRVKCATLPWHVLKHALTRDDSVATTE
;
A
#
# COMPACT_ATOMS: atom_id res chain seq x y z
N MET A 1 7.42 21.35 -11.75
CA MET A 1 6.41 20.44 -11.20
C MET A 1 5.05 20.98 -11.54
N ASP A 2 4.27 20.11 -11.99
CA ASP A 2 2.96 20.37 -12.54
C ASP A 2 1.91 20.39 -11.42
N ASP A 3 1.26 21.53 -11.20
CA ASP A 3 0.19 21.66 -10.19
C ASP A 3 -1.00 20.77 -10.50
N GLU A 4 -1.29 20.53 -11.78
CA GLU A 4 -2.36 19.63 -12.18
C GLU A 4 -2.06 18.21 -11.80
N ARG A 5 -0.81 17.78 -11.92
CA ARG A 5 -0.38 16.45 -11.51
C ARG A 5 -0.56 16.28 -10.00
N MET A 6 -0.12 17.26 -9.24
CA MET A 6 -0.24 17.21 -7.78
C MET A 6 -1.70 17.18 -7.35
N GLN A 7 -2.57 17.92 -8.06
CA GLN A 7 -4.00 17.90 -7.78
C GLN A 7 -4.60 16.53 -8.07
N ARG A 8 -4.22 15.89 -9.17
CA ARG A 8 -4.70 14.54 -9.50
C ARG A 8 -4.27 13.54 -8.43
N TYR A 9 -3.02 13.64 -7.96
CA TYR A 9 -2.51 12.73 -6.93
C TYR A 9 -3.27 12.92 -5.62
N SER A 10 -3.49 14.16 -5.25
CA SER A 10 -4.27 14.49 -4.06
C SER A 10 -5.70 13.92 -4.16
N ASP A 11 -6.34 14.08 -5.31
CA ASP A 11 -7.70 13.60 -5.55
C ASP A 11 -7.78 12.07 -5.45
N ILE A 12 -6.79 11.38 -5.99
CA ILE A 12 -6.72 9.90 -5.92
C ILE A 12 -6.62 9.45 -4.46
N ILE A 13 -5.77 10.10 -3.69
CA ILE A 13 -5.58 9.76 -2.28
C ILE A 13 -6.87 10.02 -1.49
N ILE A 14 -7.49 11.17 -1.71
CA ILE A 14 -8.74 11.52 -1.04
C ILE A 14 -9.83 10.50 -1.36
N GLU A 15 -9.98 10.13 -2.62
CA GLU A 15 -10.98 9.16 -3.03
C GLU A 15 -10.78 7.81 -2.35
N HIS A 16 -9.55 7.30 -2.37
CA HIS A 16 -9.26 6.02 -1.71
C HIS A 16 -9.41 6.09 -0.20
N SER A 17 -9.16 7.25 0.41
CA SER A 17 -9.32 7.39 1.85
C SER A 17 -10.78 7.46 2.27
N GLN A 18 -11.64 8.06 1.45
CA GLN A 18 -13.07 8.19 1.75
C GLN A 18 -13.86 6.96 1.33
N PHE A 19 -13.46 6.30 0.26
CA PHE A 19 -14.12 5.13 -0.30
C PHE A 19 -13.11 4.01 -0.51
N PRO A 20 -12.56 3.45 0.59
CA PRO A 20 -11.54 2.41 0.47
C PRO A 20 -12.08 1.16 -0.22
N ARG A 21 -11.28 0.59 -1.10
CA ARG A 21 -11.61 -0.63 -1.83
C ARG A 21 -11.10 -1.83 -1.06
N HIS A 22 -11.82 -2.94 -1.14
CA HIS A 22 -11.41 -4.21 -0.55
C HIS A 22 -11.22 -4.12 0.97
N HIS A 23 -12.02 -3.31 1.64
CA HIS A 23 -12.01 -3.20 3.08
C HIS A 23 -12.63 -4.45 3.70
N GLY A 24 -11.95 -5.04 4.68
CA GLY A 24 -12.41 -6.25 5.36
C GLY A 24 -11.29 -7.26 5.47
N SER A 25 -11.67 -8.50 5.66
CA SER A 25 -10.75 -9.64 5.67
C SER A 25 -11.35 -10.76 4.84
N ILE A 26 -10.49 -11.63 4.31
CA ILE A 26 -10.96 -12.81 3.56
C ILE A 26 -10.88 -14.04 4.46
N ASP A 27 -11.79 -14.98 4.23
CA ASP A 27 -11.82 -16.24 4.99
C ASP A 27 -10.69 -17.14 4.50
N ASN A 28 -10.00 -17.77 5.45
CA ASN A 28 -8.93 -18.73 5.16
C ASN A 28 -7.85 -18.18 4.21
N PRO A 29 -7.25 -17.02 4.52
CA PRO A 29 -6.22 -16.48 3.65
C PRO A 29 -4.99 -17.38 3.66
N THR A 30 -4.28 -17.42 2.53
CA THR A 30 -2.99 -18.11 2.46
C THR A 30 -1.88 -17.27 3.05
N HIS A 31 -2.05 -15.95 3.06
CA HIS A 31 -1.07 -15.00 3.55
C HIS A 31 -1.76 -13.92 4.34
N GLN A 32 -1.11 -13.47 5.39
CA GLN A 32 -1.60 -12.35 6.20
C GLN A 32 -0.43 -11.63 6.83
N GLY A 33 -0.63 -10.35 7.09
CA GLY A 33 0.34 -9.52 7.76
C GLY A 33 -0.35 -8.40 8.50
N ARG A 34 0.35 -7.79 9.43
CA ARG A 34 -0.15 -6.65 10.18
C ARG A 34 1.01 -5.72 10.53
N GLY A 35 0.68 -4.47 10.72
CA GLY A 35 1.69 -3.48 11.08
C GLY A 35 1.08 -2.29 11.76
N GLU A 36 1.95 -1.46 12.32
CA GLU A 36 1.55 -0.25 12.99
C GLU A 36 2.60 0.84 12.86
N ASN A 37 2.14 2.08 12.92
CA ASN A 37 2.98 3.26 13.01
C ASN A 37 2.65 3.93 14.35
N PRO A 38 3.47 3.73 15.39
CA PRO A 38 3.15 4.24 16.73
C PRO A 38 3.02 5.76 16.80
N PHE A 39 3.72 6.48 15.93
CA PHE A 39 3.68 7.94 15.93
C PHE A 39 2.31 8.51 15.55
N CYS A 40 1.62 7.83 14.63
CA CYS A 40 0.33 8.30 14.12
C CYS A 40 -0.84 7.45 14.59
N GLY A 41 -0.57 6.35 15.28
CA GLY A 41 -1.62 5.43 15.67
C GLY A 41 -2.19 4.62 14.53
N ASP A 42 -1.52 4.59 13.38
CA ASP A 42 -1.97 3.80 12.22
C ASP A 42 -1.78 2.32 12.50
N ARG A 43 -2.79 1.52 12.13
CA ARG A 43 -2.73 0.05 12.20
C ARG A 43 -3.33 -0.50 10.92
N VAL A 44 -2.66 -1.48 10.33
CA VAL A 44 -3.10 -2.11 9.09
C VAL A 44 -2.95 -3.63 9.21
N SER A 45 -4.00 -4.35 8.81
CA SER A 45 -3.95 -5.80 8.65
C SER A 45 -4.28 -6.10 7.19
N LEU A 46 -3.51 -6.99 6.58
CA LEU A 46 -3.69 -7.38 5.19
C LEU A 46 -3.89 -8.89 5.13
N THR A 47 -4.88 -9.31 4.35
CA THR A 47 -5.10 -10.73 4.07
C THR A 47 -5.19 -10.91 2.56
N PHE A 48 -4.60 -11.99 2.04
CA PHE A 48 -4.78 -12.33 0.64
C PHE A 48 -4.65 -13.84 0.44
N SER A 49 -5.20 -14.31 -0.68
CA SER A 49 -5.18 -15.72 -1.06
C SER A 49 -4.47 -15.90 -2.39
N VAL A 50 -3.60 -16.90 -2.44
CA VAL A 50 -2.90 -17.30 -3.66
C VAL A 50 -3.50 -18.62 -4.13
N ASN A 51 -3.82 -18.69 -5.42
CA ASN A 51 -4.39 -19.90 -6.00
C ASN A 51 -3.31 -20.93 -6.37
N ASP A 52 -3.73 -22.06 -6.94
CA ASP A 52 -2.82 -23.16 -7.29
C ASP A 52 -1.80 -22.75 -8.38
N ASP A 53 -2.11 -21.72 -9.15
CA ASP A 53 -1.20 -21.19 -10.17
C ASP A 53 -0.19 -20.19 -9.61
N GLY A 54 -0.24 -19.92 -8.31
CA GLY A 54 0.66 -18.97 -7.67
C GLY A 54 0.28 -17.51 -7.87
N VAL A 55 -0.99 -17.25 -8.19
CA VAL A 55 -1.51 -15.92 -8.46
C VAL A 55 -2.44 -15.48 -7.32
N ILE A 56 -2.34 -14.22 -6.92
CA ILE A 56 -3.20 -13.64 -5.88
C ILE A 56 -4.60 -13.46 -6.46
N GLU A 57 -5.59 -14.15 -5.87
CA GLU A 57 -6.98 -14.11 -6.31
C GLU A 57 -7.80 -13.03 -5.61
N GLN A 58 -7.54 -12.85 -4.32
CA GLN A 58 -8.28 -11.93 -3.48
C GLN A 58 -7.35 -11.26 -2.50
N ALA A 59 -7.62 -10.01 -2.18
CA ALA A 59 -6.90 -9.27 -1.16
C ALA A 59 -7.87 -8.33 -0.46
N ALA A 60 -7.67 -8.15 0.84
CA ALA A 60 -8.47 -7.23 1.63
C ALA A 60 -7.63 -6.67 2.77
N PHE A 61 -8.02 -5.51 3.27
CA PHE A 61 -7.33 -4.91 4.39
C PHE A 61 -8.33 -4.38 5.41
N GLU A 62 -7.86 -4.30 6.64
CA GLU A 62 -8.57 -3.64 7.71
C GLU A 62 -7.58 -2.76 8.46
N GLY A 63 -8.08 -1.74 9.12
CA GLY A 63 -7.21 -0.91 9.93
C GLY A 63 -7.82 0.42 10.28
N VAL A 64 -7.10 1.16 11.10
CA VAL A 64 -7.41 2.53 11.45
C VAL A 64 -6.16 3.36 11.19
N GLY A 65 -6.35 4.60 10.78
CA GLY A 65 -5.22 5.46 10.50
C GLY A 65 -5.62 6.73 9.79
N CYS A 66 -4.61 7.49 9.39
CA CYS A 66 -4.84 8.73 8.67
C CYS A 66 -5.27 8.45 7.22
N ALA A 67 -5.68 9.52 6.53
CA ALA A 67 -6.11 9.41 5.13
C ALA A 67 -5.03 8.79 4.23
N ILE A 68 -3.76 9.10 4.48
CA ILE A 68 -2.65 8.60 3.67
C ILE A 68 -2.49 7.08 3.84
N SER A 69 -2.50 6.57 5.08
CA SER A 69 -2.35 5.14 5.30
C SER A 69 -3.55 4.36 4.78
N THR A 70 -4.75 4.89 4.95
CA THR A 70 -5.97 4.27 4.44
C THR A 70 -5.96 4.21 2.92
N ALA A 71 -5.62 5.32 2.26
CA ALA A 71 -5.54 5.37 0.81
C ALA A 71 -4.48 4.41 0.28
N SER A 72 -3.32 4.37 0.92
CA SER A 72 -2.23 3.48 0.54
C SER A 72 -2.66 2.01 0.63
N ALA A 73 -3.32 1.62 1.72
CA ALA A 73 -3.82 0.25 1.90
C ALA A 73 -4.88 -0.11 0.87
N SER A 74 -5.81 0.82 0.59
CA SER A 74 -6.84 0.63 -0.43
C SER A 74 -6.22 0.40 -1.81
N MET A 75 -5.25 1.22 -2.18
CA MET A 75 -4.57 1.13 -3.47
C MET A 75 -3.76 -0.17 -3.56
N LEU A 76 -3.09 -0.56 -2.48
CA LEU A 76 -2.35 -1.82 -2.42
C LEU A 76 -3.29 -3.00 -2.67
N ALA A 77 -4.38 -3.09 -1.93
CA ALA A 77 -5.32 -4.20 -2.07
C ALA A 77 -5.90 -4.27 -3.48
N SER A 78 -6.16 -3.12 -4.11
CA SER A 78 -6.69 -3.06 -5.46
C SER A 78 -5.71 -3.57 -6.52
N HIS A 79 -4.40 -3.46 -6.27
CA HIS A 79 -3.38 -3.81 -7.25
C HIS A 79 -2.76 -5.19 -7.05
N LEU A 80 -3.08 -5.88 -5.95
CA LEU A 80 -2.51 -7.20 -5.69
C LEU A 80 -3.16 -8.29 -6.54
N LYS A 81 -4.46 -8.17 -6.81
CA LYS A 81 -5.18 -9.20 -7.54
C LYS A 81 -4.59 -9.39 -8.94
N GLY A 82 -4.28 -10.62 -9.28
CA GLY A 82 -3.71 -10.96 -10.57
C GLY A 82 -2.19 -11.02 -10.59
N LEU A 83 -1.52 -10.68 -9.50
CA LEU A 83 -0.06 -10.73 -9.41
C LEU A 83 0.42 -12.04 -8.81
N SER A 84 1.59 -12.50 -9.26
CA SER A 84 2.30 -13.57 -8.55
C SER A 84 2.97 -12.97 -7.32
N LEU A 85 3.45 -13.83 -6.42
CA LEU A 85 4.18 -13.35 -5.24
C LEU A 85 5.44 -12.57 -5.64
N ALA A 86 6.14 -13.03 -6.67
CA ALA A 86 7.33 -12.34 -7.17
C ALA A 86 6.98 -10.96 -7.73
N GLN A 87 5.87 -10.85 -8.47
CA GLN A 87 5.41 -9.56 -9.00
C GLN A 87 4.98 -8.61 -7.88
N ALA A 88 4.35 -9.15 -6.84
CA ALA A 88 3.97 -8.35 -5.68
C ALA A 88 5.19 -7.81 -4.95
N GLU A 89 6.25 -8.60 -4.84
CA GLU A 89 7.49 -8.15 -4.22
C GLU A 89 8.17 -7.05 -5.05
N THR A 90 8.17 -7.21 -6.37
CA THR A 90 8.69 -6.18 -7.27
C THR A 90 7.90 -4.88 -7.12
N LEU A 91 6.58 -4.99 -7.05
CA LEU A 91 5.71 -3.82 -6.87
C LEU A 91 6.01 -3.12 -5.54
N PHE A 92 6.21 -3.89 -4.48
CA PHE A 92 6.60 -3.33 -3.18
C PHE A 92 7.84 -2.45 -3.30
N GLU A 93 8.89 -2.95 -3.95
CA GLU A 93 10.13 -2.20 -4.11
C GLU A 93 9.92 -0.93 -4.95
N GLN A 94 9.16 -1.03 -6.04
CA GLN A 94 8.90 0.11 -6.91
C GLN A 94 8.12 1.21 -6.19
N VAL A 95 7.09 0.83 -5.43
CA VAL A 95 6.28 1.80 -4.69
C VAL A 95 7.08 2.43 -3.56
N ARG A 96 7.85 1.63 -2.83
CA ARG A 96 8.71 2.13 -1.75
C ARG A 96 9.70 3.18 -2.29
N GLU A 97 10.33 2.87 -3.41
CA GLU A 97 11.26 3.83 -4.04
C GLU A 97 10.54 5.12 -4.44
N ALA A 98 9.35 5.00 -5.03
CA ALA A 98 8.59 6.16 -5.48
C ALA A 98 8.19 7.06 -4.31
N ILE A 99 7.74 6.47 -3.21
CA ILE A 99 7.36 7.24 -2.03
C ILE A 99 8.57 7.94 -1.43
N THR A 100 9.68 7.22 -1.32
CA THR A 100 10.91 7.76 -0.73
C THR A 100 11.50 8.89 -1.59
N ALA A 101 11.49 8.72 -2.91
CA ALA A 101 12.02 9.72 -3.83
C ALA A 101 11.11 10.95 -3.97
N GLY A 102 9.81 10.79 -3.71
CA GLY A 102 8.84 11.85 -3.85
C GLY A 102 8.38 12.05 -5.29
N PRO A 103 7.50 13.06 -5.51
CA PRO A 103 6.95 13.33 -6.84
C PRO A 103 8.03 13.72 -7.84
N GLY A 104 7.83 13.38 -9.11
CA GLY A 104 8.73 13.74 -10.19
C GLY A 104 9.80 12.70 -10.49
N ASN A 105 9.74 11.52 -9.86
CA ASN A 105 10.69 10.46 -10.14
C ASN A 105 10.30 9.71 -11.41
N ALA A 106 11.26 8.94 -11.95
CA ALA A 106 11.10 8.26 -13.24
C ALA A 106 10.10 7.10 -13.23
N ARG A 107 9.69 6.63 -12.05
CA ARG A 107 8.79 5.50 -11.93
C ARG A 107 7.31 5.87 -11.97
N GLU A 108 6.99 7.16 -11.97
CA GLU A 108 5.59 7.59 -11.92
C GLU A 108 4.75 7.03 -13.07
N GLU A 109 5.31 7.00 -14.27
CA GLU A 109 4.57 6.48 -15.44
C GLU A 109 4.30 4.98 -15.34
N GLU A 110 5.24 4.23 -14.76
CA GLU A 110 5.11 2.78 -14.62
C GLU A 110 4.05 2.39 -13.60
N LEU A 111 3.85 3.21 -12.57
CA LEU A 111 3.01 2.87 -11.43
C LEU A 111 1.54 3.24 -11.63
N GLY A 112 1.20 4.06 -12.62
CA GLY A 112 -0.17 4.50 -12.83
C GLY A 112 -0.70 5.24 -11.60
N GLU A 113 -1.88 4.87 -11.10
CA GLU A 113 -2.45 5.58 -9.95
C GLU A 113 -1.63 5.41 -8.66
N LEU A 114 -0.83 4.34 -8.54
CA LEU A 114 0.05 4.15 -7.39
C LEU A 114 1.09 5.26 -7.29
N ALA A 115 1.39 5.92 -8.41
CA ALA A 115 2.30 7.06 -8.39
C ALA A 115 1.80 8.20 -7.50
N ALA A 116 0.48 8.26 -7.24
CA ALA A 116 -0.08 9.25 -6.33
C ALA A 116 0.52 9.16 -4.94
N LEU A 117 0.97 7.98 -4.52
CA LEU A 117 1.60 7.80 -3.21
C LEU A 117 2.93 8.55 -3.09
N ALA A 118 3.57 8.86 -4.22
CA ALA A 118 4.78 9.66 -4.21
C ALA A 118 4.55 11.07 -3.66
N PHE A 119 3.28 11.55 -3.71
CA PHE A 119 2.89 12.81 -3.09
C PHE A 119 3.27 12.86 -1.61
N ALA A 120 3.15 11.74 -0.92
CA ALA A 120 3.50 11.65 0.50
C ALA A 120 4.99 11.88 0.74
N GLY A 121 5.83 11.63 -0.25
CA GLY A 121 7.28 11.83 -0.16
C GLY A 121 7.70 13.28 0.06
N ARG A 122 6.80 14.24 -0.20
CA ARG A 122 7.04 15.66 0.08
C ARG A 122 7.00 15.96 1.59
N TYR A 123 6.42 15.06 2.37
CA TYR A 123 6.17 15.27 3.80
C TYR A 123 6.75 14.10 4.57
N PRO A 124 7.96 14.24 5.14
CA PRO A 124 8.64 13.13 5.80
C PRO A 124 7.79 12.36 6.82
N SER A 125 6.93 13.07 7.55
CA SER A 125 6.06 12.42 8.53
C SER A 125 4.99 11.53 7.86
N ARG A 126 4.65 11.82 6.60
CA ARG A 126 3.65 11.05 5.85
C ARG A 126 4.26 9.86 5.10
N VAL A 127 5.56 9.88 4.86
CA VAL A 127 6.24 8.75 4.23
C VAL A 127 5.98 7.47 5.02
N LYS A 128 6.06 7.55 6.34
CA LYS A 128 5.81 6.39 7.21
C LYS A 128 4.37 5.89 7.12
N CYS A 129 3.41 6.80 6.99
CA CYS A 129 2.01 6.43 6.82
C CYS A 129 1.78 5.74 5.47
N ALA A 130 2.36 6.28 4.41
CA ALA A 130 2.20 5.74 3.06
C ALA A 130 2.88 4.39 2.90
N THR A 131 4.03 4.16 3.53
CA THR A 131 4.78 2.92 3.38
C THR A 131 4.31 1.80 4.30
N LEU A 132 3.57 2.11 5.37
CA LEU A 132 3.16 1.09 6.33
C LEU A 132 2.44 -0.10 5.68
N PRO A 133 1.38 0.08 4.87
CA PRO A 133 0.71 -1.06 4.25
C PRO A 133 1.65 -1.90 3.39
N TRP A 134 2.63 -1.28 2.75
CA TRP A 134 3.58 -1.97 1.88
C TRP A 134 4.57 -2.80 2.69
N HIS A 135 4.98 -2.33 3.87
CA HIS A 135 5.79 -3.14 4.79
C HIS A 135 4.97 -4.31 5.35
N VAL A 136 3.66 -4.11 5.56
CA VAL A 136 2.78 -5.20 5.95
C VAL A 136 2.72 -6.25 4.83
N LEU A 137 2.65 -5.82 3.57
CA LEU A 137 2.71 -6.72 2.42
C LEU A 137 4.00 -7.54 2.45
N LYS A 138 5.14 -6.91 2.69
CA LYS A 138 6.43 -7.60 2.74
C LYS A 138 6.43 -8.71 3.80
N HIS A 139 5.90 -8.42 4.99
CA HIS A 139 5.78 -9.40 6.05
C HIS A 139 4.85 -10.56 5.64
N ALA A 140 3.74 -10.24 4.97
CA ALA A 140 2.81 -11.28 4.50
C ALA A 140 3.45 -12.15 3.43
N LEU A 141 4.21 -11.56 2.51
CA LEU A 141 4.89 -12.31 1.43
C LEU A 141 5.91 -13.29 1.97
N THR A 142 6.60 -12.93 3.05
CA THR A 142 7.62 -13.78 3.66
C THR A 142 7.06 -14.64 4.79
N ARG A 143 5.74 -14.51 5.06
CA ARG A 143 5.05 -15.20 6.17
C ARG A 143 5.69 -14.91 7.52
N ASP A 144 6.14 -13.69 7.68
CA ASP A 144 6.68 -13.19 8.94
C ASP A 144 5.51 -12.78 9.82
N ASP A 145 5.32 -13.47 10.94
CA ASP A 145 4.20 -13.21 11.85
C ASP A 145 4.41 -12.01 12.77
N SER A 146 5.57 -11.37 12.71
CA SER A 146 5.81 -10.19 13.53
C SER A 146 5.04 -8.99 13.00
N VAL A 147 4.89 -7.97 13.83
CA VAL A 147 4.21 -6.72 13.46
C VAL A 147 5.20 -5.82 12.74
N ALA A 148 4.87 -5.40 11.51
CA ALA A 148 5.66 -4.42 10.77
C ALA A 148 5.54 -3.07 11.45
N THR A 149 6.60 -2.29 11.45
CA THR A 149 6.58 -0.96 12.06
C THR A 149 7.33 0.03 11.17
N THR A 150 6.84 1.28 11.17
CA THR A 150 7.46 2.37 10.41
C THR A 150 7.87 3.52 11.32
N GLU A 151 8.16 3.23 12.57
CA GLU A 151 8.66 4.26 13.47
C GLU A 151 10.04 4.82 13.10
#